data_c4614c2cfb54e8aad148759df88d51de
#
_entry.id   c4614c2cfb54e8aad148759df88d51de
#
_cell.length_a   1.000
_cell.length_b   1.000
_cell.length_c   1.000
_cell.angle_alpha   90.00
_cell.angle_beta   90.00
_cell.angle_gamma   90.00
#
_symmetry.space_group_name_H-M   'P 1'
#
loop_
_entity.id
_entity.type
_entity.pdbx_description
1 polymer ?
#
loop_
_entity_poly.entity_id
_entity_poly.type
_entity_poly.pdbx_seq_one_letter_code
_entity_poly.pdbx_strand_id
1 'polypeptide(L)'
;PIKYAKTLDKAAKAVGVNFLGGYSALVQKGFAKGDEELIRSIPEALAVTERLCSSVNIGSTKAGINMDAVALMGKIVRESAVLTKDKGLVGPSKLVVFCNAPDDNPFMAGAFHGAGEPDSVINVGVSGPGVVRSALSKIPDGNITDVADVVKKTAFKITRVGQLVASRAAEKLGVPFGIVDLSLAPTP
;
A
#
# COMPACT_ATOMS: atom_id res chain seq x y z
N PRO A 1 9.58 -10.97 -16.49
CA PRO A 1 8.78 -10.17 -15.55
C PRO A 1 7.65 -9.40 -16.22
N ILE A 2 7.87 -8.64 -17.31
CA ILE A 2 6.86 -7.76 -17.94
C ILE A 2 5.61 -8.50 -18.44
N LYS A 3 5.76 -9.71 -19.02
CA LYS A 3 4.60 -10.52 -19.41
C LYS A 3 3.71 -10.85 -18.21
N TYR A 4 4.32 -11.16 -17.07
CA TYR A 4 3.63 -11.40 -15.81
C TYR A 4 2.88 -10.14 -15.33
N ALA A 5 3.54 -8.97 -15.33
CA ALA A 5 2.94 -7.70 -14.99
C ALA A 5 1.69 -7.39 -15.83
N LYS A 6 1.77 -7.56 -17.16
CA LYS A 6 0.63 -7.37 -18.08
C LYS A 6 -0.50 -8.38 -17.83
N THR A 7 -0.18 -9.60 -17.42
CA THR A 7 -1.19 -10.62 -17.09
C THR A 7 -1.94 -10.25 -15.82
N LEU A 8 -1.22 -9.81 -14.78
CA LEU A 8 -1.81 -9.30 -13.54
C LEU A 8 -2.73 -8.10 -13.80
N ASP A 9 -2.30 -7.14 -14.60
CA ASP A 9 -3.10 -5.96 -14.97
C ASP A 9 -4.41 -6.34 -15.69
N LYS A 10 -4.33 -7.32 -16.60
CA LYS A 10 -5.53 -7.88 -17.28
C LYS A 10 -6.46 -8.57 -16.28
N ALA A 11 -5.91 -9.35 -15.36
CA ALA A 11 -6.70 -10.00 -14.31
C ALA A 11 -7.41 -8.96 -13.42
N ALA A 12 -6.70 -7.92 -12.99
CA ALA A 12 -7.27 -6.82 -12.21
C ALA A 12 -8.44 -6.13 -12.94
N LYS A 13 -8.31 -5.93 -14.25
CA LYS A 13 -9.40 -5.39 -15.07
C LYS A 13 -10.59 -6.33 -15.16
N ALA A 14 -10.36 -7.62 -15.32
CA ALA A 14 -11.40 -8.62 -15.47
C ALA A 14 -12.25 -8.77 -14.20
N VAL A 15 -11.62 -8.72 -13.01
CA VAL A 15 -12.34 -8.79 -11.71
C VAL A 15 -12.81 -7.45 -11.18
N GLY A 16 -12.48 -6.34 -11.84
CA GLY A 16 -12.98 -5.00 -11.50
C GLY A 16 -12.29 -4.34 -10.30
N VAL A 17 -11.10 -4.80 -9.87
CA VAL A 17 -10.34 -4.14 -8.80
C VAL A 17 -9.58 -2.92 -9.34
N ASN A 18 -9.46 -1.88 -8.52
CA ASN A 18 -8.81 -0.63 -8.91
C ASN A 18 -7.29 -0.73 -8.92
N PHE A 19 -6.71 -1.45 -7.95
CA PHE A 19 -5.28 -1.65 -7.80
C PHE A 19 -4.99 -3.12 -7.51
N LEU A 20 -3.89 -3.61 -8.02
CA LEU A 20 -3.39 -4.95 -7.75
C LEU A 20 -1.93 -4.84 -7.30
N GLY A 21 -1.66 -5.18 -6.05
CA GLY A 21 -0.31 -5.37 -5.52
C GLY A 21 0.26 -6.75 -5.89
N GLY A 22 1.37 -7.10 -5.25
CA GLY A 22 1.99 -8.43 -5.42
C GLY A 22 3.08 -8.51 -6.48
N TYR A 23 3.35 -7.42 -7.20
CA TYR A 23 4.58 -7.28 -7.99
C TYR A 23 5.68 -6.72 -7.09
N SER A 24 6.12 -7.56 -6.14
CA SER A 24 6.84 -7.12 -4.94
C SER A 24 8.04 -8.00 -4.65
N ALA A 25 9.03 -7.45 -3.92
CA ALA A 25 10.19 -8.17 -3.44
C ALA A 25 10.49 -7.86 -1.96
N LEU A 26 10.95 -8.86 -1.23
CA LEU A 26 11.34 -8.77 0.18
C LEU A 26 12.85 -8.98 0.28
N VAL A 27 13.64 -7.91 0.24
CA VAL A 27 15.09 -7.96 0.09
C VAL A 27 15.85 -7.47 1.33
N GLN A 28 15.19 -7.40 2.48
CA GLN A 28 15.81 -7.00 3.74
C GLN A 28 16.97 -7.92 4.19
N LYS A 29 17.01 -9.16 3.71
CA LYS A 29 18.08 -10.12 4.01
C LYS A 29 19.08 -10.31 2.87
N GLY A 30 18.99 -9.53 1.81
CA GLY A 30 19.77 -9.66 0.59
C GLY A 30 18.91 -10.00 -0.62
N PHE A 31 19.53 -10.08 -1.80
CA PHE A 31 18.86 -10.39 -3.05
C PHE A 31 18.97 -11.87 -3.40
N ALA A 32 17.86 -12.48 -3.80
CA ALA A 32 17.88 -13.64 -4.67
C ALA A 32 17.91 -13.18 -6.14
N LYS A 33 18.32 -14.06 -7.06
CA LYS A 33 18.39 -13.75 -8.49
C LYS A 33 17.06 -13.25 -9.05
N GLY A 34 15.96 -13.87 -8.64
CA GLY A 34 14.62 -13.48 -9.06
C GLY A 34 14.19 -12.11 -8.54
N ASP A 35 14.62 -11.73 -7.33
CA ASP A 35 14.30 -10.43 -6.73
C ASP A 35 14.92 -9.29 -7.54
N GLU A 36 16.21 -9.43 -7.92
CA GLU A 36 16.90 -8.42 -8.69
C GLU A 36 16.28 -8.23 -10.08
N GLU A 37 15.95 -9.33 -10.76
CA GLU A 37 15.29 -9.31 -12.06
C GLU A 37 13.89 -8.63 -11.97
N LEU A 38 13.13 -8.92 -10.92
CA LEU A 38 11.83 -8.30 -10.69
C LEU A 38 11.99 -6.79 -10.43
N ILE A 39 12.86 -6.40 -9.50
CA ILE A 39 13.06 -5.00 -9.13
C ILE A 39 13.50 -4.17 -10.34
N ARG A 40 14.45 -4.65 -11.14
CA ARG A 40 14.90 -3.95 -12.35
C ARG A 40 13.82 -3.81 -13.41
N SER A 41 12.81 -4.65 -13.40
CA SER A 41 11.70 -4.58 -14.34
C SER A 41 10.55 -3.65 -13.87
N ILE A 42 10.56 -3.18 -12.62
CA ILE A 42 9.49 -2.33 -12.05
C ILE A 42 9.20 -1.09 -12.91
N PRO A 43 10.20 -0.30 -13.36
CA PRO A 43 9.93 0.91 -14.13
C PRO A 43 9.12 0.65 -15.38
N GLU A 44 9.53 -0.35 -16.18
CA GLU A 44 8.80 -0.74 -17.39
C GLU A 44 7.43 -1.33 -17.05
N ALA A 45 7.36 -2.22 -16.04
CA ALA A 45 6.11 -2.83 -15.61
C ALA A 45 5.05 -1.78 -15.26
N LEU A 46 5.42 -0.77 -14.45
CA LEU A 46 4.51 0.29 -14.04
C LEU A 46 4.16 1.26 -15.17
N ALA A 47 5.05 1.43 -16.16
CA ALA A 47 4.80 2.27 -17.33
C ALA A 47 3.80 1.65 -18.33
N VAL A 48 3.76 0.30 -18.41
CA VAL A 48 2.91 -0.42 -19.38
C VAL A 48 1.62 -1.00 -18.77
N THR A 49 1.39 -0.79 -17.48
CA THR A 49 0.20 -1.25 -16.75
C THR A 49 -0.56 -0.08 -16.12
N GLU A 50 -1.86 -0.24 -15.93
CA GLU A 50 -2.71 0.80 -15.32
C GLU A 50 -2.94 0.56 -13.82
N ARG A 51 -3.24 -0.67 -13.45
CA ARG A 51 -3.71 -1.06 -12.10
C ARG A 51 -2.65 -1.73 -11.24
N LEU A 52 -1.56 -2.18 -11.86
CA LEU A 52 -0.48 -2.85 -11.15
C LEU A 52 0.26 -1.86 -10.26
N CYS A 53 0.44 -2.24 -9.00
CA CYS A 53 1.28 -1.56 -8.01
C CYS A 53 2.43 -2.47 -7.60
N SER A 54 3.52 -1.88 -7.15
CA SER A 54 4.71 -2.59 -6.71
C SER A 54 5.18 -2.10 -5.36
N SER A 55 5.82 -2.99 -4.61
CA SER A 55 6.46 -2.64 -3.34
C SER A 55 7.74 -3.44 -3.14
N VAL A 56 8.70 -2.83 -2.47
CA VAL A 56 9.97 -3.48 -2.10
C VAL A 56 10.26 -3.21 -0.65
N ASN A 57 10.40 -4.27 0.16
CA ASN A 57 10.82 -4.14 1.56
C ASN A 57 12.32 -4.31 1.67
N ILE A 58 13.02 -3.23 2.06
CA ILE A 58 14.48 -3.12 2.07
C ILE A 58 15.11 -3.28 3.44
N GLY A 59 14.32 -3.36 4.50
CA GLY A 59 14.84 -3.42 5.87
C GLY A 59 13.87 -4.06 6.83
N SER A 60 14.41 -4.54 7.94
CA SER A 60 13.64 -5.01 9.10
C SER A 60 14.41 -4.78 10.38
N THR A 61 13.71 -4.75 11.52
CA THR A 61 14.32 -4.62 12.84
C THR A 61 15.36 -5.72 13.11
N LYS A 62 15.15 -6.92 12.57
CA LYS A 62 16.05 -8.06 12.76
C LYS A 62 17.24 -8.08 11.79
N ALA A 63 17.02 -7.70 10.53
CA ALA A 63 18.03 -7.78 9.49
C ALA A 63 18.81 -6.46 9.27
N GLY A 64 18.30 -5.35 9.81
CA GLY A 64 18.79 -4.03 9.48
C GLY A 64 18.31 -3.56 8.11
N ILE A 65 19.01 -2.59 7.53
CA ILE A 65 18.67 -1.99 6.23
C ILE A 65 19.65 -2.53 5.17
N ASN A 66 19.12 -3.05 4.09
CA ASN A 66 19.88 -3.46 2.93
C ASN A 66 20.27 -2.21 2.10
N MET A 67 21.50 -1.70 2.28
CA MET A 67 21.97 -0.48 1.62
C MET A 67 22.12 -0.63 0.11
N ASP A 68 22.40 -1.83 -0.39
CA ASP A 68 22.42 -2.09 -1.83
C ASP A 68 21.02 -1.98 -2.43
N ALA A 69 20.01 -2.43 -1.69
CA ALA A 69 18.61 -2.24 -2.07
C ALA A 69 18.22 -0.74 -2.05
N VAL A 70 18.67 0.03 -1.06
CA VAL A 70 18.45 1.49 -1.03
C VAL A 70 19.02 2.14 -2.29
N ALA A 71 20.27 1.83 -2.64
CA ALA A 71 20.94 2.38 -3.82
C ALA A 71 20.24 1.98 -5.13
N LEU A 72 19.79 0.72 -5.22
CA LEU A 72 19.04 0.24 -6.37
C LEU A 72 17.68 0.93 -6.47
N MET A 73 16.91 1.00 -5.37
CA MET A 73 15.58 1.62 -5.37
C MET A 73 15.61 3.09 -5.73
N GLY A 74 16.63 3.85 -5.34
CA GLY A 74 16.80 5.23 -5.78
C GLY A 74 16.86 5.37 -7.31
N LYS A 75 17.56 4.43 -7.99
CA LYS A 75 17.60 4.39 -9.46
C LYS A 75 16.24 3.99 -10.05
N ILE A 76 15.59 2.98 -9.48
CA ILE A 76 14.29 2.47 -9.93
C ILE A 76 13.21 3.55 -9.83
N VAL A 77 13.14 4.30 -8.73
CA VAL A 77 12.18 5.40 -8.55
C VAL A 77 12.41 6.48 -9.62
N ARG A 78 13.66 6.89 -9.84
CA ARG A 78 14.00 7.87 -10.87
C ARG A 78 13.62 7.38 -12.27
N GLU A 79 13.95 6.14 -12.60
CA GLU A 79 13.64 5.55 -13.91
C GLU A 79 12.13 5.43 -14.13
N SER A 80 11.36 5.03 -13.10
CA SER A 80 9.90 5.00 -13.12
C SER A 80 9.31 6.38 -13.42
N ALA A 81 9.88 7.44 -12.83
CA ALA A 81 9.47 8.82 -13.10
C ALA A 81 9.74 9.21 -14.56
N VAL A 82 10.94 8.91 -15.06
CA VAL A 82 11.33 9.23 -16.46
C VAL A 82 10.42 8.52 -17.45
N LEU A 83 10.16 7.23 -17.28
CA LEU A 83 9.33 6.43 -18.20
C LEU A 83 7.84 6.83 -18.17
N THR A 84 7.40 7.51 -17.14
CA THR A 84 5.99 7.93 -17.01
C THR A 84 5.79 9.44 -17.00
N LYS A 85 6.81 10.22 -17.41
CA LYS A 85 6.76 11.68 -17.41
C LYS A 85 5.56 12.24 -18.19
N ASP A 86 5.26 11.64 -19.35
CA ASP A 86 4.16 12.06 -20.22
C ASP A 86 2.78 11.53 -19.74
N LYS A 87 2.77 10.77 -18.66
CA LYS A 87 1.57 10.21 -18.00
C LYS A 87 1.37 10.78 -16.58
N GLY A 88 1.85 11.99 -16.33
CA GLY A 88 1.73 12.63 -15.01
C GLY A 88 2.59 12.01 -13.93
N LEU A 89 3.73 11.38 -14.28
CA LEU A 89 4.66 10.76 -13.31
C LEU A 89 4.03 9.64 -12.49
N VAL A 90 3.05 8.94 -13.04
CA VAL A 90 2.27 7.92 -12.30
C VAL A 90 3.09 6.71 -11.84
N GLY A 91 4.25 6.44 -12.45
CA GLY A 91 5.09 5.30 -12.06
C GLY A 91 5.50 5.31 -10.58
N PRO A 92 6.16 6.36 -10.08
CA PRO A 92 6.52 6.44 -8.67
C PRO A 92 5.33 6.39 -7.70
N SER A 93 4.16 6.90 -8.09
CA SER A 93 2.96 6.87 -7.23
C SER A 93 2.37 5.46 -7.05
N LYS A 94 2.75 4.51 -7.91
CA LYS A 94 2.39 3.09 -7.82
C LYS A 94 3.48 2.22 -7.19
N LEU A 95 4.54 2.81 -6.66
CA LEU A 95 5.67 2.12 -6.07
C LEU A 95 5.89 2.57 -4.63
N VAL A 96 5.98 1.62 -3.71
CA VAL A 96 6.33 1.88 -2.32
C VAL A 96 7.60 1.14 -1.93
N VAL A 97 8.52 1.85 -1.29
CA VAL A 97 9.71 1.28 -0.67
C VAL A 97 9.47 1.23 0.83
N PHE A 98 9.38 0.02 1.37
CA PHE A 98 9.16 -0.21 2.79
C PHE A 98 10.45 -0.49 3.54
N CYS A 99 10.48 -0.08 4.79
CA CYS A 99 11.44 -0.53 5.79
C CYS A 99 10.68 -0.96 7.04
N ASN A 100 10.94 -2.18 7.50
CA ASN A 100 10.29 -2.77 8.67
C ASN A 100 8.76 -2.88 8.55
N ALA A 101 8.26 -3.19 7.36
CA ALA A 101 6.85 -3.50 7.18
C ALA A 101 6.48 -4.76 7.98
N PRO A 102 5.40 -4.74 8.76
CA PRO A 102 4.90 -5.92 9.44
C PRO A 102 4.36 -6.94 8.41
N ASP A 103 4.37 -8.21 8.80
CA ASP A 103 3.54 -9.21 8.15
C ASP A 103 2.08 -8.73 8.25
N ASP A 104 1.22 -9.06 7.32
CA ASP A 104 -0.18 -8.61 7.26
C ASP A 104 -0.39 -7.09 7.12
N ASN A 105 0.54 -6.42 6.52
CA ASN A 105 0.40 -5.00 6.26
C ASN A 105 -0.79 -4.75 5.30
N PRO A 106 -1.86 -4.07 5.75
CA PRO A 106 -3.05 -3.81 4.94
C PRO A 106 -2.91 -2.60 4.02
N PHE A 107 -1.70 -2.05 3.90
CA PHE A 107 -1.47 -0.83 3.16
C PHE A 107 -1.74 -1.06 1.67
N MET A 108 -2.59 -0.22 1.07
CA MET A 108 -3.12 -0.39 -0.28
C MET A 108 -2.05 -0.60 -1.36
N ALA A 109 -0.92 0.11 -1.28
CA ALA A 109 0.16 0.01 -2.27
C ALA A 109 1.13 -1.15 -2.01
N GLY A 110 1.04 -1.85 -0.88
CA GLY A 110 1.98 -2.88 -0.51
C GLY A 110 1.46 -3.76 0.61
N ALA A 111 0.27 -4.34 0.41
CA ALA A 111 -0.21 -5.37 1.31
C ALA A 111 0.72 -6.57 1.24
N PHE A 112 1.19 -7.02 2.39
CA PHE A 112 1.97 -8.23 2.53
C PHE A 112 1.12 -9.31 3.17
N HIS A 113 1.38 -10.55 2.77
CA HIS A 113 0.76 -11.74 3.31
C HIS A 113 1.85 -12.56 4.02
N GLY A 114 1.71 -12.77 5.33
CA GLY A 114 2.69 -13.49 6.14
C GLY A 114 2.62 -15.00 5.95
N ALA A 115 3.70 -15.69 6.28
CA ALA A 115 3.73 -17.14 6.33
C ALA A 115 2.92 -17.65 7.53
N GLY A 116 2.01 -18.58 7.30
CA GLY A 116 1.16 -19.15 8.33
C GLY A 116 -0.19 -18.44 8.52
N GLU A 117 -0.44 -17.38 7.78
CA GLU A 117 -1.73 -16.71 7.72
C GLU A 117 -2.75 -17.48 6.84
N PRO A 118 -4.05 -17.17 6.96
CA PRO A 118 -5.04 -17.78 6.07
C PRO A 118 -4.74 -17.46 4.60
N ASP A 119 -5.09 -18.39 3.70
CA ASP A 119 -4.84 -18.24 2.25
C ASP A 119 -5.46 -16.97 1.65
N SER A 120 -6.47 -16.43 2.31
CA SER A 120 -7.11 -15.17 1.95
C SER A 120 -7.63 -14.48 3.21
N VAL A 121 -7.54 -13.16 3.26
CA VAL A 121 -8.02 -12.34 4.37
C VAL A 121 -8.48 -10.97 3.85
N ILE A 122 -9.52 -10.42 4.47
CA ILE A 122 -9.96 -9.05 4.20
C ILE A 122 -9.44 -8.14 5.30
N ASN A 123 -8.58 -7.20 4.93
CA ASN A 123 -8.16 -6.10 5.78
C ASN A 123 -8.74 -4.79 5.25
N VAL A 124 -8.99 -3.84 6.12
CA VAL A 124 -9.52 -2.52 5.75
C VAL A 124 -8.54 -1.43 6.13
N GLY A 125 -7.94 -0.79 5.15
CA GLY A 125 -7.16 0.42 5.33
C GLY A 125 -8.07 1.65 5.18
N VAL A 126 -8.15 2.48 6.22
CA VAL A 126 -8.96 3.70 6.22
C VAL A 126 -8.05 4.91 6.08
N SER A 127 -8.26 5.71 5.03
CA SER A 127 -7.61 7.01 4.90
C SER A 127 -8.39 8.07 5.69
N GLY A 128 -7.82 8.50 6.81
CA GLY A 128 -8.46 9.39 7.77
C GLY A 128 -8.34 10.89 7.53
N PRO A 129 -7.28 11.44 6.88
CA PRO A 129 -7.02 12.89 6.86
C PRO A 129 -8.17 13.72 6.32
N GLY A 130 -8.80 13.32 5.22
CA GLY A 130 -9.93 14.04 4.63
C GLY A 130 -11.16 14.09 5.55
N VAL A 131 -11.45 12.99 6.23
CA VAL A 131 -12.58 12.91 7.17
C VAL A 131 -12.33 13.77 8.41
N VAL A 132 -11.10 13.72 8.94
CA VAL A 132 -10.68 14.54 10.09
C VAL A 132 -10.71 16.02 9.72
N ARG A 133 -10.19 16.41 8.55
CA ARG A 133 -10.27 17.79 8.06
C ARG A 133 -11.72 18.29 7.99
N SER A 134 -12.61 17.48 7.41
CA SER A 134 -14.04 17.82 7.34
C SER A 134 -14.70 17.93 8.71
N ALA A 135 -14.27 17.15 9.70
CA ALA A 135 -14.79 17.26 11.06
C ALA A 135 -14.26 18.51 11.77
N LEU A 136 -12.98 18.84 11.62
CA LEU A 136 -12.35 20.01 12.22
C LEU A 136 -12.85 21.34 11.63
N SER A 137 -13.23 21.37 10.36
CA SER A 137 -13.80 22.58 9.74
C SER A 137 -15.12 23.05 10.37
N LYS A 138 -15.74 22.20 11.21
CA LYS A 138 -16.96 22.54 11.95
C LYS A 138 -16.70 23.27 13.29
N ILE A 139 -15.45 23.33 13.70
CA ILE A 139 -15.01 23.99 14.95
C ILE A 139 -13.82 24.93 14.67
N PRO A 140 -13.97 25.95 13.81
CA PRO A 140 -12.84 26.77 13.36
C PRO A 140 -12.13 27.48 14.52
N ASP A 141 -12.86 27.84 15.58
CA ASP A 141 -12.35 28.55 16.77
C ASP A 141 -12.10 27.60 17.96
N GLY A 142 -12.04 26.29 17.71
CA GLY A 142 -11.82 25.28 18.74
C GLY A 142 -10.44 25.37 19.37
N ASN A 143 -10.37 25.24 20.69
CA ASN A 143 -9.10 25.12 21.42
C ASN A 143 -8.49 23.70 21.21
N ILE A 144 -7.28 23.48 21.74
CA ILE A 144 -6.56 22.20 21.57
C ILE A 144 -7.34 20.99 22.10
N THR A 145 -8.10 21.15 23.17
CA THR A 145 -8.92 20.10 23.74
C THR A 145 -10.09 19.75 22.82
N ASP A 146 -10.75 20.76 22.26
CA ASP A 146 -11.83 20.55 21.28
C ASP A 146 -11.32 19.83 20.03
N VAL A 147 -10.16 20.24 19.53
CA VAL A 147 -9.50 19.59 18.38
C VAL A 147 -9.20 18.13 18.70
N ALA A 148 -8.59 17.84 19.85
CA ALA A 148 -8.26 16.48 20.28
C ALA A 148 -9.51 15.60 20.39
N ASP A 149 -10.57 16.13 20.96
CA ASP A 149 -11.87 15.44 21.11
C ASP A 149 -12.52 15.13 19.77
N VAL A 150 -12.49 16.08 18.83
CA VAL A 150 -13.04 15.87 17.47
C VAL A 150 -12.24 14.84 16.72
N VAL A 151 -10.91 14.89 16.77
CA VAL A 151 -10.04 13.89 16.13
C VAL A 151 -10.33 12.50 16.69
N LYS A 152 -10.35 12.36 18.01
CA LYS A 152 -10.63 11.10 18.71
C LYS A 152 -12.00 10.52 18.33
N LYS A 153 -13.06 11.31 18.43
CA LYS A 153 -14.42 10.89 18.08
C LYS A 153 -14.52 10.49 16.61
N THR A 154 -13.86 11.23 15.73
CA THR A 154 -13.84 10.96 14.29
C THR A 154 -13.10 9.64 14.01
N ALA A 155 -11.92 9.42 14.61
CA ALA A 155 -11.17 8.20 14.47
C ALA A 155 -11.99 6.96 14.89
N PHE A 156 -12.62 7.00 16.05
CA PHE A 156 -13.52 5.93 16.52
C PHE A 156 -14.68 5.68 15.57
N LYS A 157 -15.29 6.72 15.04
CA LYS A 157 -16.44 6.60 14.14
C LYS A 157 -16.04 5.94 12.82
N ILE A 158 -14.95 6.37 12.19
CA ILE A 158 -14.54 5.84 10.90
C ILE A 158 -13.99 4.41 11.00
N THR A 159 -13.30 4.04 12.08
CA THR A 159 -12.87 2.66 12.31
C THR A 159 -14.05 1.72 12.52
N ARG A 160 -15.10 2.17 13.21
CA ARG A 160 -16.36 1.40 13.35
C ARG A 160 -17.05 1.17 12.01
N VAL A 161 -17.08 2.18 11.14
CA VAL A 161 -17.60 2.01 9.77
C VAL A 161 -16.74 1.03 8.98
N GLY A 162 -15.41 1.14 9.06
CA GLY A 162 -14.48 0.20 8.43
C GLY A 162 -14.71 -1.24 8.89
N GLN A 163 -14.86 -1.45 10.19
CA GLN A 163 -15.17 -2.76 10.78
C GLN A 163 -16.50 -3.34 10.26
N LEU A 164 -17.55 -2.51 10.19
CA LEU A 164 -18.85 -2.94 9.69
C LEU A 164 -18.79 -3.36 8.21
N VAL A 165 -18.09 -2.58 7.38
CA VAL A 165 -17.89 -2.90 5.96
C VAL A 165 -17.10 -4.19 5.81
N ALA A 166 -15.99 -4.35 6.55
CA ALA A 166 -15.15 -5.54 6.53
C ALA A 166 -15.93 -6.80 6.95
N SER A 167 -16.70 -6.73 8.03
CA SER A 167 -17.51 -7.86 8.51
C SER A 167 -18.54 -8.30 7.49
N ARG A 168 -19.23 -7.36 6.85
CA ARG A 168 -20.19 -7.67 5.80
C ARG A 168 -19.55 -8.25 4.53
N ALA A 169 -18.36 -7.73 4.17
CA ALA A 169 -17.61 -8.26 3.03
C ALA A 169 -17.11 -9.69 3.32
N ALA A 170 -16.60 -9.93 4.52
CA ALA A 170 -16.15 -11.25 4.98
C ALA A 170 -17.28 -12.28 4.92
N GLU A 171 -18.43 -11.94 5.46
CA GLU A 171 -19.61 -12.80 5.43
C GLU A 171 -20.07 -13.12 4.00
N LYS A 172 -20.15 -12.07 3.15
CA LYS A 172 -20.61 -12.21 1.76
C LYS A 172 -19.64 -13.01 0.89
N LEU A 173 -18.34 -12.88 1.11
CA LEU A 173 -17.30 -13.51 0.29
C LEU A 173 -16.81 -14.85 0.87
N GLY A 174 -17.19 -15.20 2.10
CA GLY A 174 -16.70 -16.39 2.79
C GLY A 174 -15.20 -16.33 3.11
N VAL A 175 -14.66 -15.13 3.33
CA VAL A 175 -13.24 -14.88 3.60
C VAL A 175 -13.10 -14.29 5.00
N PRO A 176 -12.15 -14.74 5.85
CA PRO A 176 -11.99 -14.20 7.19
C PRO A 176 -11.68 -12.70 7.18
N PHE A 177 -12.18 -11.99 8.18
CA PHE A 177 -11.83 -10.60 8.46
C PHE A 177 -10.60 -10.57 9.37
N GLY A 178 -9.59 -9.79 9.00
CA GLY A 178 -8.36 -9.57 9.74
C GLY A 178 -8.40 -8.28 10.55
N ILE A 179 -7.80 -7.22 10.04
CA ILE A 179 -7.60 -5.96 10.78
C ILE A 179 -8.22 -4.75 10.08
N VAL A 180 -8.49 -3.72 10.88
CA VAL A 180 -8.76 -2.35 10.41
C VAL A 180 -7.58 -1.48 10.78
N ASP A 181 -6.95 -0.89 9.79
CA ASP A 181 -5.89 0.09 9.96
C ASP A 181 -6.41 1.49 9.64
N LEU A 182 -6.05 2.47 10.47
CA LEU A 182 -6.39 3.87 10.27
C LEU A 182 -5.13 4.70 10.04
N SER A 183 -4.90 5.12 8.83
CA SER A 183 -3.86 6.10 8.52
C SER A 183 -4.38 7.51 8.76
N LEU A 184 -3.65 8.27 9.59
CA LEU A 184 -3.85 9.71 9.80
C LEU A 184 -2.73 10.54 9.16
N ALA A 185 -1.82 9.90 8.42
CA ALA A 185 -0.75 10.60 7.73
C ALA A 185 -1.34 11.53 6.66
N PRO A 186 -1.00 12.82 6.67
CA PRO A 186 -1.43 13.73 5.63
C PRO A 186 -0.78 13.32 4.30
N THR A 187 -1.57 13.30 3.25
CA THR A 187 -1.06 13.19 1.89
C THR A 187 -0.74 14.59 1.37
N PRO A 188 0.33 14.75 0.57
CA PRO A 188 0.65 16.03 -0.06
C PRO A 188 -0.44 16.52 -0.99
#